data_6928d1a0888fe25b1bc2b252c0f405eb
#
_entry.id   6928d1a0888fe25b1bc2b252c0f405eb
#
_cell.length_a   1.000
_cell.length_b   1.000
_cell.length_c   1.000
_cell.angle_alpha   90.00
_cell.angle_beta   90.00
_cell.angle_gamma   90.00
#
_symmetry.space_group_name_H-M   'P 1'
#
loop_
_entity.id
_entity.type
_entity.pdbx_description
1 polymer ?
#
loop_
_entity_poly.entity_id
_entity_poly.type
_entity_poly.pdbx_seq_one_letter_code
_entity_poly.pdbx_strand_id
1 'polypeptide(L)'
;MSGLEVMASLAPKSSSIFKVRDNVPWQIVCMALAKISKEASTYGRLKYSLEYSYHRRVRNTILKHVMEVKWNTTAKWKPDKDFCIKVADLALKESLDPMCCPKCSGRGNVVVDDTLYTCTLCLGVGIKSMHDSIRADYLGVHRHTFRKNIRYHYFREVMSIIREWEDEL
;
A
#
# COMPACT_ATOMS: atom_id res chain seq x y z
N MET A 1 6.78 1.83 -20.97
CA MET A 1 5.76 2.47 -20.10
C MET A 1 5.40 1.50 -19.03
N SER A 2 5.42 1.93 -17.77
CA SER A 2 4.97 1.13 -16.64
C SER A 2 3.43 1.09 -16.60
N GLY A 3 2.85 0.05 -16.00
CA GLY A 3 1.40 -0.02 -15.81
C GLY A 3 0.85 1.17 -15.03
N LEU A 4 1.69 1.79 -14.17
CA LEU A 4 1.35 2.98 -13.39
C LEU A 4 1.13 4.22 -14.27
N GLU A 5 1.94 4.40 -15.32
CA GLU A 5 1.76 5.50 -16.30
C GLU A 5 0.47 5.34 -17.09
N VAL A 6 0.08 4.09 -17.38
CA VAL A 6 -1.16 3.79 -18.08
C VAL A 6 -2.38 4.04 -17.18
N MET A 7 -2.33 3.60 -15.92
CA MET A 7 -3.41 3.83 -14.96
C MET A 7 -3.62 5.31 -14.65
N ALA A 8 -2.53 6.08 -14.56
CA ALA A 8 -2.59 7.54 -14.44
C ALA A 8 -3.27 8.20 -15.66
N SER A 9 -3.11 7.64 -16.89
CA SER A 9 -3.76 8.14 -18.09
C SER A 9 -5.27 7.92 -18.12
N LEU A 10 -5.76 6.94 -17.35
CA LEU A 10 -7.17 6.60 -17.25
C LEU A 10 -7.88 7.32 -16.10
N ALA A 11 -7.13 8.04 -15.24
CA ALA A 11 -7.70 8.80 -14.13
C ALA A 11 -8.58 9.96 -14.66
N PRO A 12 -9.70 10.27 -14.02
CA PRO A 12 -10.55 11.39 -14.41
C PRO A 12 -9.75 12.71 -14.34
N LYS A 13 -9.92 13.56 -15.34
CA LYS A 13 -9.16 14.82 -15.59
C LYS A 13 -9.14 15.85 -14.44
N SER A 14 -9.78 15.57 -13.33
CA SER A 14 -9.83 16.45 -12.14
C SER A 14 -8.59 16.42 -11.24
N SER A 15 -7.70 15.44 -11.39
CA SER A 15 -6.45 15.41 -10.65
C SER A 15 -5.34 16.11 -11.42
N SER A 16 -5.06 17.35 -11.05
CA SER A 16 -4.04 18.22 -11.66
C SER A 16 -2.58 17.73 -11.48
N ILE A 17 -2.37 16.53 -10.96
CA ILE A 17 -1.05 16.02 -10.58
C ILE A 17 -0.35 15.27 -11.71
N PHE A 18 -1.09 14.76 -12.71
CA PHE A 18 -0.51 14.06 -13.85
C PHE A 18 -0.92 14.69 -15.17
N LYS A 19 -0.07 15.55 -15.72
CA LYS A 19 -0.11 15.87 -17.16
C LYS A 19 0.34 14.63 -17.93
N VAL A 20 -0.58 13.72 -18.18
CA VAL A 20 -0.34 12.62 -19.11
C VAL A 20 -0.25 13.21 -20.52
N ARG A 21 0.80 12.85 -21.25
CA ARG A 21 0.93 13.19 -22.67
C ARG A 21 -0.27 12.60 -23.42
N ASP A 22 -1.05 13.45 -24.05
CA ASP A 22 -2.33 13.16 -24.72
C ASP A 22 -2.25 12.16 -25.91
N ASN A 23 -1.13 11.47 -26.13
CA ASN A 23 -0.85 10.69 -27.34
C ASN A 23 -0.36 9.26 -27.09
N VAL A 24 -0.81 8.58 -26.02
CA VAL A 24 -0.51 7.16 -25.90
C VAL A 24 -1.49 6.36 -26.77
N PRO A 25 -1.03 5.63 -27.80
CA PRO A 25 -1.91 4.81 -28.61
C PRO A 25 -2.68 3.80 -27.75
N TRP A 26 -4.00 3.71 -27.96
CA TRP A 26 -4.88 2.81 -27.18
C TRP A 26 -4.38 1.34 -27.18
N GLN A 27 -3.75 0.92 -28.27
CA GLN A 27 -3.15 -0.41 -28.38
C GLN A 27 -2.08 -0.66 -27.31
N ILE A 28 -1.22 0.33 -27.02
CA ILE A 28 -0.20 0.24 -25.98
C ILE A 28 -0.87 0.15 -24.60
N VAL A 29 -1.93 0.91 -24.37
CA VAL A 29 -2.74 0.84 -23.13
C VAL A 29 -3.32 -0.56 -22.97
N CYS A 30 -3.95 -1.12 -23.99
CA CYS A 30 -4.51 -2.47 -23.95
C CYS A 30 -3.44 -3.54 -23.70
N MET A 31 -2.26 -3.44 -24.35
CA MET A 31 -1.16 -4.38 -24.16
C MET A 31 -0.57 -4.31 -22.74
N ALA A 32 -0.44 -3.12 -22.17
CA ALA A 32 0.01 -2.95 -20.80
C ALA A 32 -1.01 -3.53 -19.79
N LEU A 33 -2.30 -3.22 -19.99
CA LEU A 33 -3.38 -3.72 -19.13
C LEU A 33 -3.57 -5.24 -19.23
N ALA A 34 -3.31 -5.85 -20.39
CA ALA A 34 -3.43 -7.30 -20.58
C ALA A 34 -2.40 -8.11 -19.78
N LYS A 35 -1.31 -7.48 -19.33
CA LYS A 35 -0.26 -8.11 -18.52
C LYS A 35 -0.49 -7.97 -17.01
N ILE A 36 -1.44 -7.14 -16.61
CA ILE A 36 -1.73 -6.85 -15.20
C ILE A 36 -2.74 -7.86 -14.68
N SER A 37 -2.47 -8.49 -13.54
CA SER A 37 -3.43 -9.37 -12.88
C SER A 37 -4.73 -8.63 -12.54
N LYS A 38 -5.83 -9.39 -12.43
CA LYS A 38 -7.13 -8.83 -12.06
C LYS A 38 -7.11 -8.18 -10.69
N GLU A 39 -6.32 -8.73 -9.79
CA GLU A 39 -6.10 -8.26 -8.43
C GLU A 39 -5.34 -6.94 -8.43
N ALA A 40 -4.21 -6.85 -9.11
CA ALA A 40 -3.43 -5.63 -9.26
C ALA A 40 -4.23 -4.53 -9.96
N SER A 41 -4.96 -4.85 -11.04
CA SER A 41 -5.85 -3.90 -11.71
C SER A 41 -6.93 -3.34 -10.78
N THR A 42 -7.55 -4.22 -9.96
CA THR A 42 -8.59 -3.80 -9.00
C THR A 42 -8.01 -2.92 -7.88
N TYR A 43 -6.82 -3.27 -7.39
CA TYR A 43 -6.08 -2.48 -6.41
C TYR A 43 -5.66 -1.12 -6.98
N GLY A 44 -5.13 -1.09 -8.20
CA GLY A 44 -4.73 0.14 -8.88
C GLY A 44 -5.90 1.12 -9.07
N ARG A 45 -7.09 0.64 -9.45
CA ARG A 45 -8.30 1.47 -9.50
C ARG A 45 -8.66 2.06 -8.15
N LEU A 46 -8.58 1.26 -7.08
CA LEU A 46 -8.84 1.76 -5.74
C LEU A 46 -7.82 2.83 -5.32
N LYS A 47 -6.52 2.60 -5.56
CA LYS A 47 -5.43 3.47 -5.08
C LYS A 47 -5.28 4.75 -5.90
N TYR A 48 -5.33 4.65 -7.23
CA TYR A 48 -4.99 5.76 -8.13
C TYR A 48 -6.21 6.45 -8.73
N SER A 49 -7.30 5.71 -8.96
CA SER A 49 -8.54 6.30 -9.48
C SER A 49 -9.55 6.64 -8.38
N LEU A 50 -9.23 6.32 -7.12
CA LEU A 50 -10.08 6.55 -5.94
C LEU A 50 -11.48 5.91 -6.08
N GLU A 51 -11.57 4.79 -6.81
CA GLU A 51 -12.81 4.05 -7.00
C GLU A 51 -13.11 3.20 -5.76
N TYR A 52 -13.67 3.79 -4.72
CA TYR A 52 -13.95 3.14 -3.42
C TYR A 52 -14.88 1.92 -3.50
N SER A 53 -15.63 1.76 -4.59
CA SER A 53 -16.44 0.55 -4.84
C SER A 53 -15.60 -0.74 -4.85
N TYR A 54 -14.32 -0.66 -5.17
CA TYR A 54 -13.39 -1.79 -5.14
C TYR A 54 -12.81 -2.10 -3.77
N HIS A 55 -12.96 -1.21 -2.77
CA HIS A 55 -12.39 -1.38 -1.43
C HIS A 55 -12.73 -2.74 -0.82
N ARG A 56 -14.01 -3.11 -0.80
CA ARG A 56 -14.45 -4.41 -0.24
C ARG A 56 -13.85 -5.59 -0.98
N ARG A 57 -13.68 -5.50 -2.30
CA ARG A 57 -13.13 -6.57 -3.11
C ARG A 57 -11.64 -6.76 -2.83
N VAL A 58 -10.85 -5.68 -2.86
CA VAL A 58 -9.40 -5.70 -2.55
C VAL A 58 -9.17 -6.23 -1.14
N ARG A 59 -9.92 -5.69 -0.15
CA ARG A 59 -9.88 -6.17 1.23
C ARG A 59 -10.12 -7.67 1.35
N ASN A 60 -11.15 -8.20 0.68
CA ASN A 60 -11.48 -9.61 0.74
C ASN A 60 -10.40 -10.48 0.08
N THR A 61 -9.72 -9.99 -0.96
CA THR A 61 -8.59 -10.69 -1.56
C THR A 61 -7.43 -10.76 -0.57
N ILE A 62 -7.05 -9.64 0.05
CA ILE A 62 -6.03 -9.63 1.10
C ILE A 62 -6.43 -10.55 2.26
N LEU A 63 -7.68 -10.51 2.71
CA LEU A 63 -8.15 -11.36 3.80
C LEU A 63 -8.00 -12.85 3.52
N LYS A 64 -8.24 -13.31 2.30
CA LYS A 64 -7.98 -14.72 1.92
C LYS A 64 -6.53 -15.10 2.17
N HIS A 65 -5.58 -14.29 1.71
CA HIS A 65 -4.16 -14.54 1.94
C HIS A 65 -3.79 -14.50 3.42
N VAL A 66 -4.33 -13.52 4.17
CA VAL A 66 -4.11 -13.40 5.63
C VAL A 66 -4.55 -14.67 6.37
N MET A 67 -5.66 -15.28 5.94
CA MET A 67 -6.17 -16.53 6.55
C MET A 67 -5.31 -17.75 6.25
N GLU A 68 -4.52 -17.73 5.17
CA GLU A 68 -3.58 -18.79 4.79
C GLU A 68 -2.22 -18.67 5.48
N VAL A 69 -1.91 -17.50 6.07
CA VAL A 69 -0.64 -17.23 6.77
C VAL A 69 -0.48 -18.15 7.98
N LYS A 70 0.67 -18.81 8.08
CA LYS A 70 1.05 -19.63 9.25
C LYS A 70 1.64 -18.76 10.34
N TRP A 71 0.79 -18.14 11.13
CA TRP A 71 1.20 -17.25 12.22
C TRP A 71 1.98 -17.97 13.33
N ASN A 72 2.93 -17.25 13.95
CA ASN A 72 3.62 -17.71 15.13
C ASN A 72 2.67 -17.69 16.36
N THR A 73 1.93 -18.77 16.55
CA THR A 73 0.96 -18.87 17.65
C THR A 73 1.64 -19.26 18.95
N THR A 74 1.07 -18.83 20.07
CA THR A 74 1.47 -19.23 21.42
C THR A 74 0.24 -19.72 22.20
N ALA A 75 0.47 -20.35 23.36
CA ALA A 75 -0.64 -20.78 24.22
C ALA A 75 -1.56 -19.61 24.65
N LYS A 76 -1.01 -18.39 24.72
CA LYS A 76 -1.74 -17.17 25.14
C LYS A 76 -2.25 -16.33 23.98
N TRP A 77 -1.80 -16.61 22.74
CA TRP A 77 -2.19 -15.84 21.57
C TRP A 77 -2.39 -16.75 20.35
N LYS A 78 -3.57 -16.67 19.77
CA LYS A 78 -3.92 -17.30 18.50
C LYS A 78 -4.74 -16.30 17.68
N PRO A 79 -4.49 -16.20 16.36
CA PRO A 79 -5.31 -15.36 15.49
C PRO A 79 -6.72 -15.97 15.38
N ASP A 80 -7.72 -15.13 15.53
CA ASP A 80 -9.10 -15.42 15.17
C ASP A 80 -9.49 -14.74 13.86
N LYS A 81 -10.73 -14.91 13.42
CA LYS A 81 -11.23 -14.30 12.19
C LYS A 81 -11.23 -12.76 12.27
N ASP A 82 -11.56 -12.22 13.43
CA ASP A 82 -11.61 -10.76 13.63
C ASP A 82 -10.21 -10.15 13.57
N PHE A 83 -9.23 -10.86 14.13
CA PHE A 83 -7.82 -10.49 13.97
C PHE A 83 -7.39 -10.48 12.49
N CYS A 84 -7.72 -11.52 11.71
CA CYS A 84 -7.38 -11.58 10.29
C CYS A 84 -8.04 -10.44 9.49
N ILE A 85 -9.27 -10.09 9.83
CA ILE A 85 -9.98 -8.94 9.25
C ILE A 85 -9.23 -7.64 9.55
N LYS A 86 -8.84 -7.42 10.80
CA LYS A 86 -8.07 -6.23 11.20
C LYS A 86 -6.70 -6.16 10.52
N VAL A 87 -6.03 -7.30 10.31
CA VAL A 87 -4.75 -7.36 9.58
C VAL A 87 -4.93 -6.94 8.13
N ALA A 88 -5.98 -7.44 7.45
CA ALA A 88 -6.28 -7.04 6.07
C ALA A 88 -6.63 -5.55 5.95
N ASP A 89 -7.42 -5.04 6.90
CA ASP A 89 -7.77 -3.61 6.97
C ASP A 89 -6.54 -2.73 7.24
N LEU A 90 -5.66 -3.15 8.13
CA LEU A 90 -4.40 -2.45 8.43
C LEU A 90 -3.49 -2.40 7.21
N ALA A 91 -3.30 -3.52 6.52
CA ALA A 91 -2.47 -3.60 5.32
C ALA A 91 -2.99 -2.67 4.21
N LEU A 92 -4.30 -2.69 3.99
CA LEU A 92 -4.95 -1.82 3.01
C LEU A 92 -4.82 -0.34 3.42
N LYS A 93 -5.01 -0.02 4.69
CA LYS A 93 -4.83 1.35 5.20
C LYS A 93 -3.40 1.85 5.00
N GLU A 94 -2.38 1.05 5.34
CA GLU A 94 -0.98 1.45 5.16
C GLU A 94 -0.60 1.66 3.69
N SER A 95 -1.23 0.92 2.77
CA SER A 95 -0.94 1.03 1.34
C SER A 95 -1.69 2.18 0.65
N LEU A 96 -2.93 2.47 1.07
CA LEU A 96 -3.75 3.54 0.49
C LEU A 96 -3.45 4.91 1.09
N ASP A 97 -3.14 4.96 2.39
CA ASP A 97 -2.91 6.20 3.14
C ASP A 97 -1.60 6.10 3.95
N PRO A 98 -0.44 6.06 3.26
CA PRO A 98 0.85 6.01 3.92
C PRO A 98 1.09 7.29 4.71
N MET A 99 1.62 7.17 5.92
CA MET A 99 1.93 8.32 6.77
C MET A 99 2.96 9.24 6.09
N CYS A 100 2.60 10.49 5.86
CA CYS A 100 3.54 11.49 5.38
C CYS A 100 4.71 11.69 6.36
N CYS A 101 5.91 11.87 5.84
CA CYS A 101 7.08 12.19 6.64
C CYS A 101 6.89 13.59 7.29
N PRO A 102 6.93 13.71 8.63
CA PRO A 102 6.68 14.98 9.29
C PRO A 102 7.75 16.03 9.03
N LYS A 103 8.98 15.62 8.71
CA LYS A 103 10.10 16.54 8.45
C LYS A 103 10.01 17.26 7.11
N CYS A 104 9.55 16.57 6.07
CA CYS A 104 9.42 17.12 4.72
C CYS A 104 7.98 17.27 4.25
N SER A 105 7.00 16.93 5.10
CA SER A 105 5.57 16.98 4.78
C SER A 105 5.22 16.24 3.47
N GLY A 106 5.82 15.08 3.29
CA GLY A 106 5.59 14.21 2.12
C GLY A 106 6.44 14.54 0.88
N ARG A 107 7.20 15.64 0.87
CA ARG A 107 7.96 16.10 -0.33
C ARG A 107 9.23 15.31 -0.63
N GLY A 108 9.73 14.52 0.31
CA GLY A 108 11.03 13.82 0.18
C GLY A 108 12.24 14.71 0.39
N ASN A 109 12.12 16.03 0.19
CA ASN A 109 13.19 17.00 0.28
C ASN A 109 12.84 18.11 1.28
N VAL A 110 13.86 18.75 1.84
CA VAL A 110 13.77 19.93 2.71
C VAL A 110 14.60 21.05 2.13
N VAL A 111 14.13 22.28 2.28
CA VAL A 111 14.88 23.49 1.87
C VAL A 111 15.56 24.06 3.11
N VAL A 112 16.87 24.30 3.01
CA VAL A 112 17.70 24.96 4.03
C VAL A 112 18.56 25.98 3.29
N ASP A 113 18.47 27.25 3.67
CA ASP A 113 19.22 28.35 3.06
C ASP A 113 19.10 28.36 1.51
N ASP A 114 17.85 28.29 1.02
CA ASP A 114 17.48 28.22 -0.41
C ASP A 114 18.08 27.03 -1.19
N THR A 115 18.69 26.08 -0.51
CA THR A 115 19.25 24.86 -1.09
C THR A 115 18.38 23.66 -0.77
N LEU A 116 18.12 22.83 -1.79
CA LEU A 116 17.31 21.63 -1.68
C LEU A 116 18.15 20.44 -1.22
N TYR A 117 17.81 19.85 -0.07
CA TYR A 117 18.47 18.66 0.47
C TYR A 117 17.48 17.48 0.55
N THR A 118 17.98 16.29 0.31
CA THR A 118 17.21 15.06 0.55
C THR A 118 16.85 14.94 2.04
N CYS A 119 15.59 14.68 2.33
CA CYS A 119 15.12 14.54 3.71
C CYS A 119 15.80 13.36 4.41
N THR A 120 16.55 13.64 5.46
CA THR A 120 17.32 12.63 6.22
C THR A 120 16.43 11.66 7.02
N LEU A 121 15.14 12.02 7.26
CA LEU A 121 14.22 11.16 8.02
C LEU A 121 13.57 10.09 7.16
N CYS A 122 13.23 10.39 5.91
CA CYS A 122 12.57 9.46 4.98
C CYS A 122 13.48 9.09 3.79
N LEU A 123 14.71 9.60 3.74
CA LEU A 123 15.69 9.32 2.69
C LEU A 123 15.17 9.61 1.27
N GLY A 124 14.37 10.67 1.12
CA GLY A 124 13.82 11.09 -0.16
C GLY A 124 12.44 10.50 -0.48
N VAL A 125 11.98 9.47 0.23
CA VAL A 125 10.73 8.74 -0.10
C VAL A 125 9.47 9.56 0.19
N GLY A 126 9.53 10.55 1.09
CA GLY A 126 8.38 11.39 1.46
C GLY A 126 7.41 10.76 2.46
N ILE A 127 7.45 9.45 2.63
CA ILE A 127 6.59 8.71 3.56
C ILE A 127 7.37 8.14 4.72
N LYS A 128 6.69 7.88 5.83
CA LYS A 128 7.24 7.24 7.02
C LYS A 128 6.46 5.96 7.30
N SER A 129 7.18 4.87 7.50
CA SER A 129 6.57 3.62 7.93
C SER A 129 5.84 3.81 9.27
N MET A 130 4.65 3.25 9.39
CA MET A 130 3.89 3.23 10.63
C MET A 130 4.69 2.53 11.73
N HIS A 131 4.63 3.06 12.96
CA HIS A 131 5.36 2.46 14.08
C HIS A 131 4.68 1.19 14.59
N ASP A 132 5.46 0.20 15.04
CA ASP A 132 4.97 -1.08 15.53
C ASP A 132 3.96 -0.96 16.68
N SER A 133 4.04 0.11 17.51
CA SER A 133 3.05 0.35 18.56
C SER A 133 1.68 0.70 17.96
N ILE A 134 1.63 1.54 16.94
CA ILE A 134 0.38 1.93 16.28
C ILE A 134 -0.27 0.72 15.61
N ARG A 135 0.54 -0.14 14.97
CA ARG A 135 0.03 -1.41 14.40
C ARG A 135 -0.52 -2.33 15.47
N ALA A 136 0.21 -2.49 16.58
CA ALA A 136 -0.20 -3.33 17.68
C ALA A 136 -1.52 -2.84 18.32
N ASP A 137 -1.64 -1.53 18.54
CA ASP A 137 -2.84 -0.90 19.07
C ASP A 137 -4.04 -1.09 18.11
N TYR A 138 -3.82 -0.90 16.79
CA TYR A 138 -4.85 -1.14 15.77
C TYR A 138 -5.37 -2.58 15.78
N LEU A 139 -4.46 -3.55 15.93
CA LEU A 139 -4.78 -4.97 15.98
C LEU A 139 -5.34 -5.41 17.35
N GLY A 140 -5.28 -4.56 18.36
CA GLY A 140 -5.71 -4.89 19.73
C GLY A 140 -4.80 -5.88 20.44
N VAL A 141 -3.49 -5.87 20.11
CA VAL A 141 -2.50 -6.77 20.71
C VAL A 141 -1.40 -5.97 21.41
N HIS A 142 -0.75 -6.59 22.40
CA HIS A 142 0.39 -5.96 23.04
C HIS A 142 1.58 -5.82 22.06
N ARG A 143 2.33 -4.72 22.12
CA ARG A 143 3.49 -4.45 21.24
C ARG A 143 4.51 -5.59 21.19
N HIS A 144 4.75 -6.25 22.32
CA HIS A 144 5.65 -7.41 22.37
C HIS A 144 5.09 -8.58 21.54
N THR A 145 3.79 -8.87 21.64
CA THR A 145 3.10 -9.90 20.85
C THR A 145 3.20 -9.60 19.37
N PHE A 146 2.95 -8.33 18.98
CA PHE A 146 3.11 -7.90 17.60
C PHE A 146 4.51 -8.20 17.09
N ARG A 147 5.55 -7.74 17.78
CA ARG A 147 6.94 -7.92 17.35
C ARG A 147 7.37 -9.39 17.26
N LYS A 148 6.96 -10.20 18.22
CA LYS A 148 7.38 -11.60 18.31
C LYS A 148 6.64 -12.52 17.36
N ASN A 149 5.32 -12.36 17.24
CA ASN A 149 4.45 -13.34 16.60
C ASN A 149 3.87 -12.88 15.25
N ILE A 150 3.78 -11.55 15.02
CA ILE A 150 2.99 -11.00 13.92
C ILE A 150 3.88 -10.29 12.91
N ARG A 151 4.81 -9.45 13.36
CA ARG A 151 5.57 -8.51 12.54
C ARG A 151 6.22 -9.16 11.31
N TYR A 152 6.88 -10.31 11.49
CA TYR A 152 7.56 -11.01 10.41
C TYR A 152 6.59 -11.42 9.29
N HIS A 153 5.51 -12.11 9.66
CA HIS A 153 4.49 -12.58 8.71
C HIS A 153 3.74 -11.41 8.08
N TYR A 154 3.43 -10.35 8.85
CA TYR A 154 2.79 -9.16 8.34
C TYR A 154 3.58 -8.53 7.18
N PHE A 155 4.88 -8.30 7.36
CA PHE A 155 5.69 -7.68 6.31
C PHE A 155 6.07 -8.61 5.17
N ARG A 156 6.31 -9.88 5.45
CA ARG A 156 6.79 -10.84 4.46
C ARG A 156 5.68 -11.48 3.65
N GLU A 157 4.54 -11.74 4.26
CA GLU A 157 3.47 -12.51 3.62
C GLU A 157 2.26 -11.63 3.27
N VAL A 158 1.87 -10.70 4.14
CA VAL A 158 0.70 -9.85 3.88
C VAL A 158 1.05 -8.65 3.00
N MET A 159 2.08 -7.88 3.40
CA MET A 159 2.47 -6.69 2.65
C MET A 159 3.19 -7.01 1.33
N SER A 160 3.78 -8.22 1.18
CA SER A 160 4.39 -8.63 -0.09
C SER A 160 3.37 -8.71 -1.21
N ILE A 161 2.17 -9.20 -0.94
CA ILE A 161 1.10 -9.31 -1.95
C ILE A 161 0.74 -7.94 -2.54
N ILE A 162 0.65 -6.93 -1.65
CA ILE A 162 0.36 -5.56 -2.10
C ILE A 162 1.52 -5.01 -2.93
N ARG A 163 2.78 -5.29 -2.55
CA ARG A 163 3.95 -4.89 -3.32
C ARG A 163 4.01 -5.57 -4.68
N GLU A 164 3.69 -6.86 -4.74
CA GLU A 164 3.59 -7.58 -6.02
C GLU A 164 2.57 -6.91 -6.95
N TRP A 165 1.40 -6.50 -6.43
CA TRP A 165 0.43 -5.74 -7.21
C TRP A 165 0.94 -4.35 -7.63
N GLU A 166 1.71 -3.68 -6.76
CA GLU A 166 2.33 -2.38 -7.09
C GLU A 166 3.42 -2.53 -8.15
N ASP A 167 4.18 -3.61 -8.11
CA ASP A 167 5.23 -3.91 -9.10
C ASP A 167 4.66 -4.28 -10.48
N GLU A 168 3.43 -4.82 -10.53
CA GLU A 168 2.71 -5.08 -11.79
C GLU A 168 2.14 -3.80 -12.44
N LEU A 169 1.87 -2.74 -11.63
CA LEU A 169 1.27 -1.47 -12.10
C LEU A 169 2.32 -0.51 -12.66
#